data_98e699165c21b5934e8be670859bd601
#
_entry.id   98e699165c21b5934e8be670859bd601
#
_cell.length_a   1.000
_cell.length_b   1.000
_cell.length_c   1.000
_cell.angle_alpha   90.00
_cell.angle_beta   90.00
_cell.angle_gamma   90.00
#
_symmetry.space_group_name_H-M   'P 1'
#
loop_
_entity.id
_entity.type
_entity.pdbx_description
1 polymer ?
#
loop_
_entity_poly.entity_id
_entity_poly.type
_entity_poly.pdbx_seq_one_letter_code
_entity_poly.pdbx_strand_id
1 'polypeptide(L)'
;MRSRLALQLLLAGVLLPGFAMQVCAQAPETPVDVPTPASDWPKPVKDNRVFTFVTFDQFEGRTNGPTTSFRWDGQGWIGTDFNKLWIKSEGTVTNGVTSDGDHEILYDRPIPHMRYFDWQAGARVDLDSGPTRAWLALGVQGLARYFFNFEPTFYVRDGGRVAGRLQGYYDLYLTQRLILQPQVEMNFYSQADRARGIGTGLSDIDGGLRLGYQFSRKFAPYVGYVYSGTFGQTATFSRQSGQPTGLNQFVFGIWLWH
;
A
#
# COMPACT_ATOMS: atom_id res chain seq x y z
N MET A 1 -56.11 -0.82 35.16
CA MET A 1 -57.02 -0.77 33.97
C MET A 1 -56.15 -0.27 32.81
N ARG A 2 -55.60 -1.09 32.03
CA ARG A 2 -55.95 -1.67 30.71
C ARG A 2 -56.38 -0.60 29.70
N SER A 3 -55.55 -0.30 28.72
CA SER A 3 -55.92 -0.33 27.30
C SER A 3 -54.67 -0.34 26.43
N ARG A 4 -54.58 -1.37 25.62
CA ARG A 4 -53.60 -1.58 24.54
C ARG A 4 -54.12 -0.83 23.31
N LEU A 5 -53.29 -0.04 22.66
CA LEU A 5 -53.56 0.45 21.33
C LEU A 5 -52.60 -0.25 20.35
N ALA A 6 -53.18 -1.11 19.55
CA ALA A 6 -52.52 -1.78 18.45
C ALA A 6 -52.45 -0.83 17.26
N LEU A 7 -51.22 -0.59 16.76
CA LEU A 7 -50.97 0.17 15.53
C LEU A 7 -50.96 -0.86 14.38
N GLN A 8 -52.03 -0.85 13.57
CA GLN A 8 -52.11 -1.59 12.31
C GLN A 8 -51.36 -0.82 11.22
N LEU A 9 -50.26 -1.37 10.71
CA LEU A 9 -49.60 -0.93 9.49
C LEU A 9 -50.35 -1.50 8.28
N LEU A 10 -50.99 -0.61 7.51
CA LEU A 10 -51.52 -0.89 6.20
C LEU A 10 -50.39 -1.04 5.18
N LEU A 11 -50.15 -2.26 4.70
CA LEU A 11 -49.36 -2.51 3.50
C LEU A 11 -50.21 -2.24 2.28
N ALA A 12 -49.98 -1.10 1.62
CA ALA A 12 -50.50 -0.84 0.29
C ALA A 12 -49.59 -1.57 -0.72
N GLY A 13 -50.09 -2.67 -1.25
CA GLY A 13 -49.46 -3.38 -2.35
C GLY A 13 -49.62 -2.62 -3.66
N VAL A 14 -48.55 -2.11 -4.21
CA VAL A 14 -48.47 -1.62 -5.57
C VAL A 14 -48.26 -2.80 -6.50
N LEU A 15 -49.30 -3.21 -7.19
CA LEU A 15 -49.25 -4.16 -8.31
C LEU A 15 -48.61 -3.45 -9.52
N LEU A 16 -47.35 -3.72 -9.78
CA LEU A 16 -46.70 -3.40 -11.05
C LEU A 16 -47.10 -4.46 -12.09
N PRO A 17 -47.55 -4.09 -13.28
CA PRO A 17 -47.81 -5.04 -14.35
C PRO A 17 -46.51 -5.67 -14.81
N GLY A 18 -46.48 -6.98 -14.74
CA GLY A 18 -45.32 -7.77 -15.20
C GLY A 18 -45.10 -7.58 -16.70
N PHE A 19 -44.05 -6.87 -17.07
CA PHE A 19 -43.44 -7.00 -18.40
C PHE A 19 -42.79 -8.39 -18.45
N ALA A 20 -43.47 -9.36 -19.05
CA ALA A 20 -42.85 -10.61 -19.44
C ALA A 20 -41.84 -10.30 -20.56
N MET A 21 -40.57 -10.08 -20.19
CA MET A 21 -39.47 -10.16 -21.13
C MET A 21 -39.44 -11.60 -21.64
N GLN A 22 -39.90 -11.82 -22.86
CA GLN A 22 -39.56 -13.05 -23.59
C GLN A 22 -38.06 -13.05 -23.77
N VAL A 23 -37.37 -13.82 -22.91
CA VAL A 23 -36.00 -14.24 -23.15
C VAL A 23 -36.10 -15.16 -24.37
N CYS A 24 -35.73 -14.66 -25.54
CA CYS A 24 -35.43 -15.49 -26.70
C CYS A 24 -34.30 -16.44 -26.22
N ALA A 25 -34.66 -17.69 -25.94
CA ALA A 25 -33.67 -18.74 -25.76
C ALA A 25 -32.85 -18.78 -27.06
N GLN A 26 -31.62 -18.29 -27.02
CA GLN A 26 -30.66 -18.52 -28.09
C GLN A 26 -30.54 -20.04 -28.22
N ALA A 27 -30.71 -20.52 -29.46
CA ALA A 27 -30.45 -21.92 -29.76
C ALA A 27 -29.04 -22.27 -29.25
N PRO A 28 -28.81 -23.45 -28.68
CA PRO A 28 -27.49 -23.82 -28.24
C PRO A 28 -26.55 -23.70 -29.42
N GLU A 29 -25.60 -22.78 -29.34
CA GLU A 29 -24.54 -22.64 -30.33
C GLU A 29 -23.84 -24.00 -30.38
N THR A 30 -23.82 -24.62 -31.57
CA THR A 30 -22.99 -25.81 -31.78
C THR A 30 -21.57 -25.44 -31.36
N PRO A 31 -20.90 -26.26 -30.51
CA PRO A 31 -19.54 -25.98 -30.13
C PRO A 31 -18.71 -25.79 -31.41
N VAL A 32 -18.18 -24.56 -31.58
CA VAL A 32 -17.23 -24.31 -32.66
C VAL A 32 -16.01 -25.14 -32.30
N ASP A 33 -15.70 -26.13 -33.16
CA ASP A 33 -14.52 -26.95 -32.99
C ASP A 33 -13.30 -26.04 -33.21
N VAL A 34 -12.80 -25.46 -32.13
CA VAL A 34 -11.59 -24.63 -32.19
C VAL A 34 -10.42 -25.58 -32.36
N PRO A 35 -9.72 -25.53 -33.51
CA PRO A 35 -8.59 -26.43 -33.74
C PRO A 35 -7.59 -26.27 -32.59
N THR A 36 -7.20 -27.38 -31.98
CA THR A 36 -6.11 -27.36 -30.99
C THR A 36 -4.86 -26.84 -31.70
N PRO A 37 -4.22 -25.77 -31.18
CA PRO A 37 -3.02 -25.22 -31.80
C PRO A 37 -1.96 -26.29 -31.96
N ALA A 38 -1.37 -26.38 -33.13
CA ALA A 38 -0.26 -27.29 -33.36
C ALA A 38 0.91 -26.93 -32.44
N SER A 39 1.67 -27.92 -31.98
CA SER A 39 2.77 -27.74 -31.03
C SER A 39 3.89 -26.81 -31.51
N ASP A 40 3.96 -26.56 -32.80
CA ASP A 40 4.91 -25.69 -33.49
C ASP A 40 4.38 -24.26 -33.71
N TRP A 41 3.14 -23.98 -33.34
CA TRP A 41 2.62 -22.61 -33.40
C TRP A 41 3.38 -21.69 -32.44
N PRO A 42 3.79 -20.49 -32.88
CA PRO A 42 4.42 -19.55 -32.02
C PRO A 42 3.46 -19.21 -30.85
N LYS A 43 3.95 -19.24 -29.63
CA LYS A 43 3.16 -18.85 -28.47
C LYS A 43 2.58 -17.46 -28.68
N PRO A 44 1.28 -17.25 -28.50
CA PRO A 44 0.62 -15.96 -28.77
C PRO A 44 1.13 -14.84 -27.88
N VAL A 45 1.73 -15.18 -26.73
CA VAL A 45 2.31 -14.24 -25.76
C VAL A 45 3.74 -14.68 -25.43
N LYS A 46 4.66 -13.72 -25.40
CA LYS A 46 6.05 -13.94 -24.97
C LYS A 46 6.17 -13.70 -23.48
N ASP A 47 5.83 -14.67 -22.67
CA ASP A 47 5.82 -14.59 -21.18
C ASP A 47 7.22 -14.42 -20.55
N ASN A 48 8.29 -14.56 -21.34
CA ASN A 48 9.67 -14.46 -20.86
C ASN A 48 10.34 -13.11 -21.17
N ARG A 49 9.55 -12.11 -21.55
CA ARG A 49 10.10 -10.78 -21.77
C ARG A 49 10.42 -10.14 -20.42
N VAL A 50 11.64 -9.60 -20.30
CA VAL A 50 12.05 -8.84 -19.11
C VAL A 50 11.54 -7.41 -19.23
N PHE A 51 10.90 -6.94 -18.16
CA PHE A 51 10.42 -5.58 -18.00
C PHE A 51 11.14 -4.94 -16.81
N THR A 52 11.16 -3.63 -16.81
CA THR A 52 11.63 -2.81 -15.69
C THR A 52 10.57 -1.78 -15.35
N PHE A 53 10.42 -1.50 -14.07
CA PHE A 53 9.54 -0.47 -13.57
C PHE A 53 10.21 0.24 -12.40
N VAL A 54 10.04 1.56 -12.31
CA VAL A 54 10.52 2.38 -11.19
C VAL A 54 9.44 3.39 -10.84
N THR A 55 9.15 3.53 -9.56
CA THR A 55 8.24 4.55 -9.05
C THR A 55 8.82 5.25 -7.83
N PHE A 56 8.46 6.51 -7.65
CA PHE A 56 8.60 7.24 -6.40
C PHE A 56 7.20 7.58 -5.91
N ASP A 57 6.77 6.84 -4.88
CA ASP A 57 5.45 6.99 -4.27
C ASP A 57 5.42 8.16 -3.29
N GLN A 58 6.60 8.52 -2.73
CA GLN A 58 6.79 9.74 -1.98
C GLN A 58 8.16 10.34 -2.35
N PHE A 59 8.16 11.56 -2.81
CA PHE A 59 9.34 12.40 -2.98
C PHE A 59 8.92 13.80 -2.56
N GLU A 60 8.91 14.02 -1.22
CA GLU A 60 8.18 15.14 -0.64
C GLU A 60 8.93 15.88 0.46
N GLY A 61 8.76 17.20 0.46
CA GLY A 61 9.06 18.05 1.59
C GLY A 61 7.88 18.03 2.58
N ARG A 62 8.15 17.84 3.86
CA ARG A 62 7.20 17.85 4.98
C ARG A 62 7.54 19.03 5.90
N THR A 63 6.56 19.85 6.22
CA THR A 63 6.77 20.99 7.12
C THR A 63 5.65 21.15 8.14
N ASN A 64 6.00 21.51 9.37
CA ASN A 64 5.08 21.94 10.40
C ASN A 64 5.30 23.43 10.79
N GLY A 65 5.98 24.18 9.93
CA GLY A 65 6.36 25.57 10.14
C GLY A 65 7.81 25.72 10.61
N PRO A 66 8.14 25.38 11.87
CA PRO A 66 9.51 25.54 12.37
C PRO A 66 10.50 24.49 11.86
N THR A 67 10.04 23.30 11.48
CA THR A 67 10.89 22.21 11.00
C THR A 67 10.44 21.76 9.63
N THR A 68 11.42 21.51 8.76
CA THR A 68 11.20 20.90 7.44
C THR A 68 12.01 19.63 7.35
N SER A 69 11.39 18.57 6.86
CA SER A 69 12.02 17.29 6.56
C SER A 69 11.79 16.93 5.09
N PHE A 70 12.63 16.08 4.58
CA PHE A 70 12.49 15.49 3.25
C PHE A 70 12.27 13.99 3.40
N ARG A 71 11.18 13.47 2.81
CA ARG A 71 10.90 12.02 2.77
C ARG A 71 10.95 11.52 1.34
N TRP A 72 11.57 10.36 1.17
CA TRP A 72 11.49 9.58 -0.06
C TRP A 72 10.93 8.19 0.25
N ASP A 73 10.20 7.67 -0.70
CA ASP A 73 9.73 6.30 -0.77
C ASP A 73 9.73 5.95 -2.26
N GLY A 74 10.69 5.14 -2.65
CA GLY A 74 10.90 4.75 -4.02
C GLY A 74 11.09 3.26 -4.14
N GLN A 75 10.52 2.70 -5.20
CA GLN A 75 10.63 1.29 -5.47
C GLN A 75 10.80 1.02 -6.96
N GLY A 76 11.37 -0.12 -7.26
CA GLY A 76 11.52 -0.55 -8.64
C GLY A 76 11.69 -2.05 -8.73
N TRP A 77 11.34 -2.60 -9.88
CA TRP A 77 11.55 -4.01 -10.12
C TRP A 77 12.06 -4.29 -11.54
N ILE A 78 12.73 -5.41 -11.67
CA ILE A 78 13.15 -5.99 -12.93
C ILE A 78 12.78 -7.46 -12.95
N GLY A 79 12.21 -7.94 -14.03
CA GLY A 79 11.85 -9.36 -14.15
C GLY A 79 10.87 -9.65 -15.25
N THR A 80 10.28 -10.82 -15.16
CA THR A 80 9.21 -11.31 -16.05
C THR A 80 7.86 -11.18 -15.34
N ASP A 81 6.77 -11.56 -16.00
CA ASP A 81 5.44 -11.56 -15.40
C ASP A 81 5.34 -12.44 -14.14
N PHE A 82 6.18 -13.49 -14.05
CA PHE A 82 6.13 -14.46 -12.95
C PHE A 82 7.24 -14.35 -11.92
N ASN A 83 8.36 -13.71 -12.26
CA ASN A 83 9.53 -13.63 -11.39
C ASN A 83 10.11 -12.24 -11.47
N LYS A 84 10.08 -11.50 -10.37
CA LYS A 84 10.58 -10.13 -10.29
C LYS A 84 11.57 -10.00 -9.14
N LEU A 85 12.57 -9.20 -9.34
CA LEU A 85 13.44 -8.70 -8.29
C LEU A 85 13.02 -7.27 -7.98
N TRP A 86 12.56 -7.03 -6.75
CA TRP A 86 12.17 -5.72 -6.24
C TRP A 86 13.29 -5.11 -5.42
N ILE A 87 13.45 -3.81 -5.55
CA ILE A 87 14.28 -2.98 -4.70
C ILE A 87 13.39 -1.87 -4.18
N LYS A 88 13.31 -1.71 -2.85
CA LYS A 88 12.57 -0.65 -2.19
C LYS A 88 13.53 0.17 -1.32
N SER A 89 13.33 1.47 -1.27
CA SER A 89 14.14 2.39 -0.48
C SER A 89 13.27 3.52 0.03
N GLU A 90 13.22 3.68 1.33
CA GLU A 90 12.53 4.78 1.97
C GLU A 90 13.39 5.43 3.05
N GLY A 91 13.03 6.64 3.43
CA GLY A 91 13.66 7.34 4.54
C GLY A 91 13.21 8.77 4.65
N THR A 92 13.54 9.35 5.80
CA THR A 92 13.25 10.75 6.12
C THR A 92 14.52 11.43 6.57
N VAL A 93 14.83 12.60 6.01
CA VAL A 93 15.95 13.44 6.44
C VAL A 93 15.40 14.69 7.10
N THR A 94 15.81 14.92 8.35
CA THR A 94 15.48 16.13 9.12
C THR A 94 16.77 16.73 9.67
N ASN A 95 17.07 17.96 9.34
CA ASN A 95 18.31 18.66 9.78
C ASN A 95 19.61 17.85 9.49
N GLY A 96 19.66 17.14 8.35
CA GLY A 96 20.81 16.33 7.97
C GLY A 96 20.93 14.97 8.67
N VAL A 97 19.94 14.59 9.49
CA VAL A 97 19.87 13.29 10.16
C VAL A 97 18.83 12.44 9.43
N THR A 98 19.23 11.24 9.03
CA THR A 98 18.32 10.28 8.41
C THR A 98 17.64 9.43 9.49
N SER A 99 16.33 9.33 9.41
CA SER A 99 15.48 8.40 10.18
C SER A 99 14.69 7.53 9.23
N ASP A 100 14.23 6.38 9.72
CA ASP A 100 13.42 5.42 8.94
C ASP A 100 14.05 5.04 7.59
N GLY A 101 15.38 4.95 7.57
CA GLY A 101 16.16 4.62 6.38
C GLY A 101 16.15 3.11 6.11
N ASP A 102 15.12 2.65 5.44
CA ASP A 102 14.87 1.24 5.15
C ASP A 102 15.18 0.92 3.69
N HIS A 103 15.92 -0.17 3.48
CA HIS A 103 16.25 -0.65 2.15
C HIS A 103 15.95 -2.12 2.03
N GLU A 104 15.19 -2.51 1.03
CA GLU A 104 14.75 -3.88 0.82
C GLU A 104 15.16 -4.40 -0.55
N ILE A 105 15.55 -5.67 -0.60
CA ILE A 105 15.73 -6.44 -1.82
C ILE A 105 14.88 -7.69 -1.68
N LEU A 106 13.87 -7.82 -2.56
CA LEU A 106 12.83 -8.82 -2.46
C LEU A 106 12.70 -9.60 -3.78
N TYR A 107 12.56 -10.89 -3.68
CA TYR A 107 12.07 -11.72 -4.76
C TYR A 107 10.54 -11.76 -4.70
N ASP A 108 9.90 -11.55 -5.83
CA ASP A 108 8.46 -11.39 -5.96
C ASP A 108 7.89 -12.38 -6.97
N ARG A 109 6.75 -12.96 -6.62
CA ARG A 109 6.06 -13.91 -7.48
C ARG A 109 4.55 -13.90 -7.24
N PRO A 110 3.71 -14.02 -8.30
CA PRO A 110 2.26 -14.12 -8.17
C PRO A 110 1.82 -15.30 -7.29
N ILE A 111 0.83 -15.04 -6.42
CA ILE A 111 0.22 -16.08 -5.60
C ILE A 111 -0.75 -16.88 -6.47
N PRO A 112 -0.60 -18.22 -6.58
CA PRO A 112 -1.55 -19.05 -7.31
C PRO A 112 -2.99 -18.82 -6.81
N HIS A 113 -3.93 -18.66 -7.73
CA HIS A 113 -5.36 -18.41 -7.45
C HIS A 113 -5.73 -17.04 -6.86
N MET A 114 -4.74 -16.18 -6.54
CA MET A 114 -4.95 -14.80 -6.09
C MET A 114 -4.42 -13.82 -7.14
N ARG A 115 -5.19 -13.53 -8.17
CA ARG A 115 -4.75 -12.82 -9.40
C ARG A 115 -4.13 -11.43 -9.18
N TYR A 116 -4.40 -10.81 -8.04
CA TYR A 116 -4.00 -9.43 -7.76
C TYR A 116 -3.01 -9.33 -6.61
N PHE A 117 -2.46 -10.46 -6.17
CA PHE A 117 -1.51 -10.49 -5.07
C PHE A 117 -0.26 -11.29 -5.44
N ASP A 118 0.86 -10.70 -5.13
CA ASP A 118 2.19 -11.29 -5.23
C ASP A 118 2.74 -11.51 -3.82
N TRP A 119 3.43 -12.63 -3.59
CA TRP A 119 4.21 -12.81 -2.37
C TRP A 119 5.63 -12.31 -2.59
N GLN A 120 6.21 -11.75 -1.56
CA GLN A 120 7.57 -11.21 -1.56
C GLN A 120 8.40 -11.84 -0.46
N ALA A 121 9.65 -12.18 -0.76
CA ALA A 121 10.61 -12.68 0.22
C ALA A 121 12.01 -12.15 -0.05
N GLY A 122 12.70 -11.73 0.98
CA GLY A 122 14.04 -11.19 0.83
C GLY A 122 14.65 -10.65 2.11
N ALA A 123 15.41 -9.58 1.98
CA ALA A 123 16.10 -8.94 3.08
C ALA A 123 15.82 -7.45 3.12
N ARG A 124 15.74 -6.92 4.34
CA ARG A 124 15.70 -5.51 4.67
C ARG A 124 16.92 -5.14 5.49
N VAL A 125 17.47 -3.96 5.23
CA VAL A 125 18.54 -3.37 6.02
C VAL A 125 18.14 -1.95 6.39
N ASP A 126 18.17 -1.66 7.69
CA ASP A 126 17.92 -0.33 8.22
C ASP A 126 19.25 0.45 8.25
N LEU A 127 19.39 1.45 7.39
CA LEU A 127 20.58 2.31 7.24
C LEU A 127 20.21 3.76 7.57
N ASP A 128 19.93 4.02 8.83
CA ASP A 128 19.65 5.35 9.36
C ASP A 128 20.71 5.77 10.39
N SER A 129 20.45 6.87 11.11
CA SER A 129 21.35 7.37 12.16
C SER A 129 21.49 6.45 13.38
N GLY A 130 20.66 5.40 13.48
CA GLY A 130 20.74 4.37 14.52
C GLY A 130 21.69 3.25 14.16
N PRO A 131 21.86 2.25 15.06
CA PRO A 131 22.64 1.07 14.72
C PRO A 131 21.98 0.28 13.60
N THR A 132 22.76 -0.07 12.58
CA THR A 132 22.30 -0.88 11.43
C THR A 132 21.64 -2.18 11.89
N ARG A 133 20.52 -2.52 11.28
CA ARG A 133 19.78 -3.76 11.52
C ARG A 133 19.47 -4.45 10.20
N ALA A 134 19.66 -5.76 10.17
CA ALA A 134 19.28 -6.59 9.04
C ALA A 134 18.13 -7.52 9.44
N TRP A 135 17.16 -7.68 8.54
CA TRP A 135 15.96 -8.48 8.71
C TRP A 135 15.74 -9.38 7.51
N LEU A 136 15.17 -10.54 7.74
CA LEU A 136 14.52 -11.31 6.70
C LEU A 136 13.11 -10.74 6.52
N ALA A 137 12.69 -10.50 5.29
CA ALA A 137 11.39 -9.94 4.96
C ALA A 137 10.53 -10.99 4.25
N LEU A 138 9.27 -11.09 4.67
CA LEU A 138 8.23 -11.90 4.04
C LEU A 138 6.98 -11.03 3.92
N GLY A 139 6.51 -10.79 2.72
CA GLY A 139 5.39 -9.90 2.47
C GLY A 139 4.43 -10.41 1.43
N VAL A 140 3.32 -9.70 1.34
CA VAL A 140 2.35 -9.82 0.27
C VAL A 140 2.06 -8.42 -0.23
N GLN A 141 2.06 -8.23 -1.54
CA GLN A 141 1.72 -6.96 -2.16
C GLN A 141 0.61 -7.17 -3.18
N GLY A 142 -0.33 -6.26 -3.25
CA GLY A 142 -1.36 -6.36 -4.28
C GLY A 142 -2.55 -5.43 -4.10
N LEU A 143 -3.54 -5.64 -4.98
CA LEU A 143 -4.78 -4.89 -5.02
C LEU A 143 -5.89 -5.69 -4.33
N ALA A 144 -6.36 -5.19 -3.19
CA ALA A 144 -7.55 -5.69 -2.53
C ALA A 144 -8.83 -5.22 -3.25
N ARG A 145 -10.00 -5.62 -2.74
CA ARG A 145 -11.28 -5.17 -3.28
C ARG A 145 -11.36 -3.66 -3.38
N TYR A 146 -12.01 -3.16 -4.43
CA TYR A 146 -12.15 -1.73 -4.74
C TYR A 146 -10.83 -1.03 -5.10
N PHE A 147 -9.82 -1.77 -5.57
CA PHE A 147 -8.50 -1.24 -5.98
C PHE A 147 -7.71 -0.58 -4.84
N PHE A 148 -7.90 -1.05 -3.62
CA PHE A 148 -7.10 -0.64 -2.49
C PHE A 148 -5.73 -1.34 -2.55
N ASN A 149 -4.65 -0.57 -2.63
CA ASN A 149 -3.29 -1.09 -2.54
C ASN A 149 -3.02 -1.51 -1.09
N PHE A 150 -2.55 -2.74 -0.92
CA PHE A 150 -2.37 -3.35 0.38
C PHE A 150 -1.07 -4.13 0.43
N GLU A 151 -0.22 -3.79 1.37
CA GLU A 151 1.11 -4.36 1.52
C GLU A 151 1.43 -4.65 2.99
N PRO A 152 1.06 -5.82 3.51
CA PRO A 152 1.53 -6.34 4.78
C PRO A 152 2.90 -7.00 4.61
N THR A 153 3.88 -6.60 5.39
CA THR A 153 5.21 -7.22 5.43
C THR A 153 5.59 -7.60 6.84
N PHE A 154 6.12 -8.79 6.99
CA PHE A 154 6.58 -9.38 8.22
C PHE A 154 8.10 -9.50 8.19
N TYR A 155 8.76 -9.09 9.25
CA TYR A 155 10.21 -9.09 9.37
C TYR A 155 10.66 -9.94 10.53
N VAL A 156 11.73 -10.71 10.32
CA VAL A 156 12.35 -11.54 11.35
C VAL A 156 13.84 -11.25 11.41
N ARG A 157 14.37 -11.11 12.62
CA ARG A 157 15.78 -10.88 12.87
C ARG A 157 16.34 -11.84 13.94
N ASP A 158 17.63 -11.83 14.09
CA ASP A 158 18.37 -12.57 15.14
C ASP A 158 17.75 -12.37 16.52
N GLY A 159 17.88 -13.40 17.36
CA GLY A 159 17.30 -13.39 18.71
C GLY A 159 15.77 -13.49 18.75
N GLY A 160 15.12 -13.95 17.68
CA GLY A 160 13.67 -14.12 17.62
C GLY A 160 12.87 -12.80 17.65
N ARG A 161 13.50 -11.71 17.23
CA ARG A 161 12.83 -10.41 17.10
C ARG A 161 12.00 -10.39 15.83
N VAL A 162 10.78 -9.94 15.99
CA VAL A 162 9.79 -9.86 14.92
C VAL A 162 9.29 -8.43 14.79
N ALA A 163 9.12 -7.96 13.57
CA ALA A 163 8.46 -6.71 13.25
C ALA A 163 7.41 -6.95 12.17
N GLY A 164 6.49 -6.03 12.04
CA GLY A 164 5.48 -6.03 10.97
C GLY A 164 5.25 -4.62 10.49
N ARG A 165 5.11 -4.46 9.18
CA ARG A 165 4.65 -3.23 8.54
C ARG A 165 3.33 -3.51 7.85
N LEU A 166 2.40 -2.60 7.99
CA LEU A 166 1.15 -2.59 7.26
C LEU A 166 1.06 -1.27 6.51
N GLN A 167 1.14 -1.32 5.21
CA GLN A 167 1.01 -0.16 4.34
C GLN A 167 -0.19 -0.31 3.43
N GLY A 168 -0.88 0.80 3.18
CA GLY A 168 -1.98 0.82 2.24
C GLY A 168 -2.33 2.21 1.77
N TYR A 169 -2.78 2.30 0.52
CA TYR A 169 -3.27 3.54 -0.08
C TYR A 169 -4.37 3.27 -1.09
N TYR A 170 -5.10 4.31 -1.41
CA TYR A 170 -6.19 4.25 -2.39
C TYR A 170 -6.18 5.49 -3.29
N ASP A 171 -6.25 5.29 -4.61
CA ASP A 171 -6.29 6.37 -5.58
C ASP A 171 -7.74 6.70 -5.94
N LEU A 172 -8.26 7.80 -5.38
CA LEU A 172 -9.56 8.36 -5.71
C LEU A 172 -9.43 9.35 -6.87
N TYR A 173 -9.84 8.96 -8.05
CA TYR A 173 -9.88 9.82 -9.22
C TYR A 173 -11.08 10.75 -9.12
N LEU A 174 -10.89 11.99 -8.60
CA LEU A 174 -11.93 13.02 -8.58
C LEU A 174 -12.24 13.53 -9.98
N THR A 175 -11.22 13.55 -10.83
CA THR A 175 -11.32 13.76 -12.27
C THR A 175 -10.33 12.82 -12.98
N GLN A 176 -10.25 12.86 -14.31
CA GLN A 176 -9.25 12.07 -15.06
C GLN A 176 -7.78 12.40 -14.70
N ARG A 177 -7.53 13.54 -14.05
CA ARG A 177 -6.19 14.03 -13.73
C ARG A 177 -6.00 14.42 -12.27
N LEU A 178 -7.10 14.63 -11.54
CA LEU A 178 -7.04 15.02 -10.13
C LEU A 178 -7.27 13.79 -9.27
N ILE A 179 -6.26 13.43 -8.50
CA ILE A 179 -6.21 12.21 -7.69
C ILE A 179 -6.13 12.62 -6.22
N LEU A 180 -7.06 12.11 -5.42
CA LEU A 180 -7.01 12.19 -3.96
C LEU A 180 -6.54 10.85 -3.42
N GLN A 181 -5.41 10.82 -2.72
CA GLN A 181 -4.81 9.60 -2.21
C GLN A 181 -4.72 9.62 -0.67
N PRO A 182 -5.65 8.96 0.03
CA PRO A 182 -5.43 8.55 1.41
C PRO A 182 -4.38 7.44 1.45
N GLN A 183 -3.44 7.55 2.40
CA GLN A 183 -2.40 6.57 2.66
C GLN A 183 -2.23 6.38 4.16
N VAL A 184 -1.90 5.18 4.57
CA VAL A 184 -1.56 4.84 5.95
C VAL A 184 -0.44 3.79 5.97
N GLU A 185 0.50 3.99 6.88
CA GLU A 185 1.54 3.04 7.23
C GLU A 185 1.54 2.84 8.74
N MET A 186 1.72 1.60 9.19
CA MET A 186 1.78 1.24 10.60
C MET A 186 2.93 0.26 10.81
N ASN A 187 3.75 0.52 11.82
CA ASN A 187 4.88 -0.33 12.18
C ASN A 187 4.68 -0.96 13.56
N PHE A 188 4.94 -2.25 13.66
CA PHE A 188 4.77 -3.06 14.85
C PHE A 188 6.07 -3.80 15.19
N TYR A 189 6.41 -3.89 16.48
CA TYR A 189 7.60 -4.60 16.94
C TYR A 189 7.27 -5.50 18.12
N SER A 190 7.78 -6.74 18.10
CA SER A 190 7.59 -7.70 19.20
C SER A 190 8.46 -7.39 20.41
N GLN A 191 9.61 -6.77 20.21
CA GLN A 191 10.57 -6.43 21.25
C GLN A 191 11.10 -5.01 21.10
N ALA A 192 11.35 -4.36 22.21
CA ALA A 192 11.90 -3.00 22.20
C ALA A 192 13.37 -2.98 21.73
N ASP A 193 13.72 -1.98 20.94
CA ASP A 193 15.08 -1.60 20.59
C ASP A 193 15.37 -0.18 21.09
N ARG A 194 15.81 -0.06 22.34
CA ARG A 194 16.07 1.23 22.99
C ARG A 194 17.14 2.05 22.25
N ALA A 195 18.11 1.37 21.60
CA ALA A 195 19.16 2.06 20.86
C ALA A 195 18.62 2.81 19.63
N ARG A 196 17.45 2.41 19.15
CA ARG A 196 16.73 3.08 18.05
C ARG A 196 15.49 3.86 18.53
N GLY A 197 15.20 3.86 19.85
CA GLY A 197 14.00 4.48 20.38
C GLY A 197 12.69 3.76 20.05
N ILE A 198 12.77 2.48 19.61
CA ILE A 198 11.62 1.68 19.21
C ILE A 198 11.10 0.87 20.39
N GLY A 199 9.80 0.96 20.68
CA GLY A 199 9.11 0.19 21.70
C GLY A 199 8.44 -1.07 21.19
N THR A 200 7.79 -1.81 22.08
CA THR A 200 7.00 -3.01 21.73
C THR A 200 5.57 -2.65 21.35
N GLY A 201 4.96 -3.49 20.51
CA GLY A 201 3.59 -3.32 20.00
C GLY A 201 3.54 -2.37 18.82
N LEU A 202 2.47 -1.61 18.68
CA LEU A 202 2.36 -0.54 17.70
C LEU A 202 3.37 0.56 18.03
N SER A 203 4.34 0.75 17.17
CA SER A 203 5.41 1.74 17.33
C SER A 203 4.99 3.10 16.81
N ASP A 204 4.57 3.14 15.57
CA ASP A 204 4.25 4.39 14.89
C ASP A 204 3.15 4.19 13.83
N ILE A 205 2.54 5.31 13.50
CA ILE A 205 1.59 5.44 12.39
C ILE A 205 1.97 6.69 11.61
N ASP A 206 2.11 6.56 10.30
CA ASP A 206 2.19 7.67 9.34
C ASP A 206 0.95 7.60 8.46
N GLY A 207 0.09 8.59 8.54
CA GLY A 207 -1.16 8.62 7.79
C GLY A 207 -1.43 9.98 7.20
N GLY A 208 -1.87 10.03 5.95
CA GLY A 208 -2.06 11.29 5.27
C GLY A 208 -3.02 11.25 4.11
N LEU A 209 -3.33 12.44 3.65
CA LEU A 209 -4.17 12.68 2.50
C LEU A 209 -3.40 13.58 1.53
N ARG A 210 -3.21 13.10 0.31
CA ARG A 210 -2.49 13.81 -0.75
C ARG A 210 -3.42 14.10 -1.91
N LEU A 211 -3.38 15.31 -2.43
CA LEU A 211 -4.12 15.74 -3.62
C LEU A 211 -3.12 16.05 -4.72
N GLY A 212 -3.08 15.18 -5.72
CA GLY A 212 -2.17 15.27 -6.84
C GLY A 212 -2.86 15.63 -8.15
N TYR A 213 -2.15 16.33 -9.00
CA TYR A 213 -2.60 16.63 -10.36
C TYR A 213 -1.67 16.01 -11.39
N GLN A 214 -2.21 15.10 -12.19
CA GLN A 214 -1.47 14.38 -13.21
C GLN A 214 -1.24 15.24 -14.46
N PHE A 215 -0.07 15.87 -14.55
CA PHE A 215 0.34 16.64 -15.73
C PHE A 215 0.64 15.73 -16.92
N SER A 216 1.30 14.62 -16.67
CA SER A 216 1.60 13.61 -17.66
C SER A 216 1.40 12.20 -17.09
N ARG A 217 1.51 11.18 -17.94
CA ARG A 217 1.41 9.78 -17.50
C ARG A 217 2.56 9.33 -16.57
N LYS A 218 3.58 10.15 -16.37
CA LYS A 218 4.79 9.80 -15.61
C LYS A 218 5.10 10.80 -14.52
N PHE A 219 4.30 11.84 -14.36
CA PHE A 219 4.59 12.94 -13.45
C PHE A 219 3.32 13.58 -12.91
N ALA A 220 3.21 13.63 -11.59
CA ALA A 220 2.12 14.30 -10.89
C ALA A 220 2.63 14.98 -9.62
N PRO A 221 2.70 16.32 -9.57
CA PRO A 221 2.92 17.05 -8.32
C PRO A 221 1.68 16.94 -7.44
N TYR A 222 1.91 16.97 -6.13
CA TYR A 222 0.85 16.94 -5.14
C TYR A 222 1.15 17.84 -3.94
N VAL A 223 0.08 18.15 -3.24
CA VAL A 223 0.10 18.77 -1.91
C VAL A 223 -0.73 17.91 -0.97
N GLY A 224 -0.47 17.99 0.31
CA GLY A 224 -1.22 17.16 1.24
C GLY A 224 -1.00 17.53 2.70
N TYR A 225 -1.60 16.70 3.54
CA TYR A 225 -1.51 16.80 4.98
C TYR A 225 -1.29 15.41 5.56
N VAL A 226 -0.29 15.29 6.44
CA VAL A 226 0.15 14.03 7.02
C VAL A 226 0.22 14.18 8.53
N TYR A 227 -0.21 13.15 9.22
CA TYR A 227 -0.01 12.93 10.65
C TYR A 227 0.98 11.79 10.83
N SER A 228 2.08 12.05 11.54
CA SER A 228 3.04 11.04 11.98
C SER A 228 3.00 10.97 13.49
N GLY A 229 2.74 9.79 14.04
CA GLY A 229 2.59 9.63 15.49
C GLY A 229 3.28 8.37 16.00
N THR A 230 3.88 8.46 17.17
CA THR A 230 4.47 7.34 17.91
C THR A 230 3.56 6.91 19.05
N PHE A 231 3.50 5.61 19.33
CA PHE A 231 2.55 5.01 20.27
C PHE A 231 3.26 4.15 21.34
N GLY A 232 2.52 3.82 22.38
CA GLY A 232 2.96 2.89 23.40
C GLY A 232 4.32 3.24 24.03
N GLN A 233 5.21 2.27 24.04
CA GLN A 233 6.55 2.42 24.60
C GLN A 233 7.45 3.32 23.73
N THR A 234 7.28 3.33 22.40
CA THR A 234 7.97 4.24 21.49
C THR A 234 7.67 5.70 21.83
N ALA A 235 6.42 6.05 22.08
CA ALA A 235 6.03 7.38 22.53
C ALA A 235 6.65 7.76 23.88
N THR A 236 6.88 6.79 24.76
CA THR A 236 7.58 7.02 26.02
C THR A 236 9.06 7.36 25.78
N PHE A 237 9.72 6.66 24.90
CA PHE A 237 11.11 6.93 24.52
C PHE A 237 11.24 8.29 23.81
N SER A 238 10.31 8.63 22.92
CA SER A 238 10.27 9.95 22.26
C SER A 238 10.17 11.08 23.28
N ARG A 239 9.25 10.98 24.25
CA ARG A 239 9.13 11.98 25.34
C ARG A 239 10.40 12.08 26.19
N GLN A 240 11.04 10.96 26.50
CA GLN A 240 12.30 10.95 27.28
C GLN A 240 13.45 11.61 26.54
N SER A 241 13.48 11.54 25.20
CA SER A 241 14.46 12.22 24.34
C SER A 241 14.05 13.64 23.95
N GLY A 242 12.93 14.17 24.49
CA GLY A 242 12.44 15.51 24.15
C GLY A 242 11.83 15.63 22.76
N GLN A 243 11.52 14.50 22.12
CA GLN A 243 10.89 14.48 20.81
C GLN A 243 9.36 14.48 20.92
N PRO A 244 8.64 15.13 20.00
CA PRO A 244 7.19 15.09 19.97
C PRO A 244 6.70 13.66 19.65
N THR A 245 5.57 13.28 20.24
CA THR A 245 4.93 11.98 19.97
C THR A 245 3.93 12.02 18.83
N GLY A 246 3.64 13.19 18.31
CA GLY A 246 2.76 13.37 17.15
C GLY A 246 3.10 14.66 16.44
N LEU A 247 3.14 14.60 15.14
CA LEU A 247 3.42 15.72 14.24
C LEU A 247 2.34 15.79 13.16
N ASN A 248 1.81 16.97 13.00
CA ASN A 248 0.96 17.31 11.85
C ASN A 248 1.79 18.14 10.89
N GLN A 249 1.83 17.74 9.64
CA GLN A 249 2.71 18.33 8.64
C GLN A 249 1.95 18.59 7.33
N PHE A 250 2.20 19.74 6.73
CA PHE A 250 1.88 19.95 5.33
C PHE A 250 2.96 19.32 4.47
N VAL A 251 2.54 18.69 3.37
CA VAL A 251 3.44 18.04 2.43
C VAL A 251 3.26 18.60 1.03
N PHE A 252 4.37 18.67 0.32
CA PHE A 252 4.42 19.02 -1.09
C PHE A 252 5.46 18.13 -1.75
N GLY A 253 5.07 17.50 -2.84
CA GLY A 253 5.92 16.49 -3.47
C GLY A 253 5.52 16.18 -4.88
N ILE A 254 6.13 15.13 -5.37
CA ILE A 254 5.88 14.63 -6.73
C ILE A 254 5.77 13.11 -6.71
N TRP A 255 4.85 12.58 -7.49
CA TRP A 255 4.81 11.19 -7.91
C TRP A 255 5.50 11.07 -9.26
N LEU A 256 6.40 10.10 -9.36
CA LEU A 256 7.12 9.78 -10.58
C LEU A 256 7.01 8.27 -10.84
N TRP A 257 6.77 7.89 -12.10
CA TRP A 257 6.82 6.48 -12.51
C TRP A 257 7.29 6.32 -13.95
N HIS A 258 8.02 5.24 -14.18
CA HIS A 258 8.61 4.93 -15.48
C HIS A 258 8.55 3.44 -15.80
#